data_c6f4f972abfd7752809dfc716cbe4a2e
#
_entry.id   c6f4f972abfd7752809dfc716cbe4a2e
#
_cell.length_a   1.000
_cell.length_b   1.000
_cell.length_c   1.000
_cell.angle_alpha   90.00
_cell.angle_beta   90.00
_cell.angle_gamma   90.00
#
_symmetry.space_group_name_H-M   'P 1'
#
loop_
_entity.id
_entity.type
_entity.pdbx_description
1 polymer ?
#
loop_
_entity_poly.entity_id
_entity_poly.type
_entity_poly.pdbx_seq_one_letter_code
_entity_poly.pdbx_strand_id
1 'polypeptide(L)'
;KNSSLPMIVISGHTQERDKVVALEAGADDYMDKPFSPEELVARVGALLRRVRWTPALEPRMALRNLELDLARRQAMIRGKKLHLTPTEYDILVMLMRGVGQTISHDDLLRSVWGEQFEGDYSVLRVNISRLRQKLEENPRYPTYIVTVAGQGYCMPTRR
;
A
#
# COMPACT_ATOMS: atom_id res chain seq x y z
N LYS A 1 8.52 -14.54 5.99
CA LYS A 1 8.00 -14.28 7.34
C LYS A 1 6.92 -13.21 7.22
N ASN A 2 5.67 -13.59 7.52
CA ASN A 2 4.56 -12.63 7.61
C ASN A 2 4.71 -11.88 8.94
N SER A 3 5.45 -10.79 8.93
CA SER A 3 5.48 -9.88 10.07
C SER A 3 4.26 -8.96 9.99
N SER A 4 3.46 -8.95 11.04
CA SER A 4 2.41 -7.95 11.23
C SER A 4 2.98 -6.60 11.70
N LEU A 5 4.29 -6.53 11.90
CA LEU A 5 4.99 -5.32 12.31
C LEU A 5 5.46 -4.56 11.07
N PRO A 6 5.19 -3.24 10.99
CA PRO A 6 5.74 -2.41 9.93
C PRO A 6 7.26 -2.31 10.05
N MET A 7 7.94 -2.24 8.89
CA MET A 7 9.40 -2.22 8.78
C MET A 7 9.87 -1.04 7.97
N ILE A 8 10.78 -0.24 8.54
CA ILE A 8 11.53 0.80 7.83
C ILE A 8 12.96 0.31 7.64
N VAL A 9 13.46 0.40 6.42
CA VAL A 9 14.90 0.22 6.14
C VAL A 9 15.56 1.58 6.12
N ILE A 10 16.66 1.73 6.88
CA ILE A 10 17.49 2.94 6.91
C ILE A 10 18.87 2.59 6.38
N SER A 11 19.29 3.23 5.29
CA SER A 11 20.52 2.86 4.60
C SER A 11 21.31 4.08 4.13
N GLY A 12 22.63 3.91 4.03
CA GLY A 12 23.52 4.88 3.37
C GLY A 12 23.67 4.63 1.87
N HIS A 13 23.03 3.59 1.34
CA HIS A 13 22.99 3.32 -0.09
C HIS A 13 21.83 4.11 -0.70
N THR A 14 22.15 5.17 -1.43
CA THR A 14 21.17 6.14 -1.96
C THR A 14 20.70 5.83 -3.38
N GLN A 15 21.11 4.67 -3.95
CA GLN A 15 20.67 4.28 -5.28
C GLN A 15 19.20 3.84 -5.26
N GLU A 16 18.41 4.32 -6.21
CA GLU A 16 17.01 3.95 -6.34
C GLU A 16 16.79 2.42 -6.43
N ARG A 17 17.76 1.72 -7.01
CA ARG A 17 17.74 0.25 -7.08
C ARG A 17 17.77 -0.40 -5.70
N ASP A 18 18.59 0.09 -4.76
CA ASP A 18 18.66 -0.48 -3.41
C ASP A 18 17.37 -0.24 -2.63
N LYS A 19 16.75 0.93 -2.82
CA LYS A 19 15.43 1.24 -2.30
C LYS A 19 14.36 0.26 -2.81
N VAL A 20 14.34 0.01 -4.12
CA VAL A 20 13.40 -0.94 -4.73
C VAL A 20 13.63 -2.35 -4.17
N VAL A 21 14.88 -2.81 -4.09
CA VAL A 21 15.22 -4.14 -3.54
C VAL A 21 14.76 -4.27 -2.08
N ALA A 22 15.02 -3.28 -1.24
CA ALA A 22 14.59 -3.31 0.16
C ALA A 22 13.06 -3.36 0.28
N LEU A 23 12.38 -2.54 -0.50
CA LEU A 23 10.92 -2.53 -0.55
C LEU A 23 10.40 -3.87 -1.10
N GLU A 24 10.97 -4.45 -2.13
CA GLU A 24 10.61 -5.76 -2.67
C GLU A 24 10.90 -6.90 -1.68
N ALA A 25 11.90 -6.77 -0.83
CA ALA A 25 12.19 -7.73 0.23
C ALA A 25 11.17 -7.71 1.39
N GLY A 26 10.30 -6.69 1.46
CA GLY A 26 9.23 -6.65 2.46
C GLY A 26 9.21 -5.41 3.34
N ALA A 27 10.09 -4.44 3.13
CA ALA A 27 10.02 -3.17 3.85
C ALA A 27 8.76 -2.39 3.48
N ASP A 28 8.15 -1.72 4.46
CA ASP A 28 7.01 -0.85 4.27
C ASP A 28 7.43 0.56 3.87
N ASP A 29 8.65 0.94 4.23
CA ASP A 29 9.27 2.23 3.88
C ASP A 29 10.78 2.10 3.84
N TYR A 30 11.44 3.08 3.20
CA TYR A 30 12.90 3.18 3.08
C TYR A 30 13.33 4.62 3.31
N MET A 31 14.43 4.81 4.01
CA MET A 31 14.97 6.13 4.31
C MET A 31 16.48 6.17 4.08
N ASP A 32 16.94 7.21 3.40
CA ASP A 32 18.36 7.44 3.12
C ASP A 32 19.08 8.09 4.31
N LYS A 33 20.35 7.77 4.49
CA LYS A 33 21.26 8.51 5.35
C LYS A 33 21.99 9.59 4.53
N PRO A 34 22.20 10.82 5.09
CA PRO A 34 21.76 11.29 6.41
C PRO A 34 20.27 11.67 6.45
N PHE A 35 19.62 11.47 7.58
CA PHE A 35 18.23 11.83 7.83
C PHE A 35 18.10 12.70 9.08
N SER A 36 17.03 13.48 9.18
CA SER A 36 16.73 14.23 10.39
C SER A 36 15.93 13.38 11.38
N PRO A 37 16.08 13.61 12.71
CA PRO A 37 15.23 12.95 13.71
C PRO A 37 13.74 13.19 13.46
N GLU A 38 13.37 14.38 12.97
CA GLU A 38 12.00 14.77 12.65
C GLU A 38 11.45 13.93 11.52
N GLU A 39 12.24 13.67 10.47
CA GLU A 39 11.85 12.80 9.37
C GLU A 39 11.60 11.37 9.86
N LEU A 40 12.51 10.82 10.68
CA LEU A 40 12.34 9.48 11.24
C LEU A 40 11.05 9.40 12.07
N VAL A 41 10.82 10.36 12.96
CA VAL A 41 9.60 10.42 13.80
C VAL A 41 8.36 10.50 12.94
N ALA A 42 8.35 11.31 11.88
CA ALA A 42 7.23 11.44 10.96
C ALA A 42 6.91 10.11 10.25
N ARG A 43 7.93 9.42 9.74
CA ARG A 43 7.81 8.12 9.06
C ARG A 43 7.34 7.01 10.00
N VAL A 44 7.96 6.89 11.18
CA VAL A 44 7.51 5.96 12.22
C VAL A 44 6.08 6.26 12.65
N GLY A 45 5.75 7.53 12.87
CA GLY A 45 4.40 7.97 13.20
C GLY A 45 3.37 7.60 12.14
N ALA A 46 3.71 7.73 10.85
CA ALA A 46 2.85 7.31 9.74
C ALA A 46 2.59 5.80 9.78
N LEU A 47 3.62 4.99 9.97
CA LEU A 47 3.48 3.53 10.06
C LEU A 47 2.66 3.10 11.29
N LEU A 48 2.88 3.72 12.45
CA LEU A 48 2.17 3.39 13.68
C LEU A 48 0.70 3.82 13.65
N ARG A 49 0.35 4.91 12.98
CA ARG A 49 -1.06 5.31 12.78
C ARG A 49 -1.83 4.21 12.04
N ARG A 50 -1.21 3.55 11.07
CA ARG A 50 -1.82 2.44 10.31
C ARG A 50 -2.17 1.26 11.21
N VAL A 51 -1.33 0.93 12.20
CA VAL A 51 -1.60 -0.16 13.13
C VAL A 51 -2.78 0.16 14.06
N ARG A 52 -3.02 1.43 14.36
CA ARG A 52 -4.03 1.92 15.32
C ARG A 52 -5.35 2.36 14.69
N TRP A 53 -5.52 2.27 13.37
CA TRP A 53 -6.71 2.80 12.74
C TRP A 53 -7.97 2.05 13.16
N THR A 54 -8.89 2.80 13.79
CA THR A 54 -10.21 2.33 14.22
C THR A 54 -11.12 2.12 13.01
N PRO A 55 -11.94 1.07 12.99
CA PRO A 55 -12.79 0.75 11.85
C PRO A 55 -13.83 1.83 11.56
N ALA A 56 -14.03 2.14 10.29
CA ALA A 56 -15.16 2.90 9.80
C ALA A 56 -16.49 2.15 10.03
N LEU A 57 -17.60 2.85 9.88
CA LEU A 57 -18.99 2.39 10.09
C LEU A 57 -19.38 1.10 9.33
N GLU A 58 -18.60 0.69 8.32
CA GLU A 58 -18.81 -0.59 7.63
C GLU A 58 -17.65 -1.55 7.94
N PRO A 59 -17.89 -2.63 8.70
CA PRO A 59 -16.83 -3.55 9.11
C PRO A 59 -16.29 -4.42 7.98
N ARG A 60 -16.98 -4.48 6.84
CA ARG A 60 -16.61 -5.31 5.69
C ARG A 60 -16.83 -4.58 4.38
N MET A 61 -15.93 -4.82 3.44
CA MET A 61 -16.03 -4.36 2.05
C MET A 61 -15.87 -5.55 1.12
N ALA A 62 -16.60 -5.58 0.02
CA ALA A 62 -16.49 -6.63 -0.98
C ALA A 62 -16.51 -6.05 -2.39
N LEU A 63 -15.68 -6.60 -3.27
CA LEU A 63 -15.66 -6.31 -4.70
C LEU A 63 -15.34 -7.59 -5.46
N ARG A 64 -16.32 -8.12 -6.18
CA ARG A 64 -16.18 -9.42 -6.86
C ARG A 64 -15.81 -10.53 -5.85
N ASN A 65 -14.64 -11.16 -6.01
CA ASN A 65 -14.15 -12.22 -5.12
C ASN A 65 -13.14 -11.70 -4.06
N LEU A 66 -12.97 -10.38 -3.95
CA LEU A 66 -12.14 -9.74 -2.95
C LEU A 66 -13.01 -9.26 -1.79
N GLU A 67 -12.63 -9.65 -0.58
CA GLU A 67 -13.30 -9.26 0.66
C GLU A 67 -12.29 -8.69 1.64
N LEU A 68 -12.64 -7.58 2.31
CA LEU A 68 -11.88 -6.96 3.39
C LEU A 68 -12.70 -6.98 4.68
N ASP A 69 -12.12 -7.50 5.75
CA ASP A 69 -12.60 -7.32 7.12
C ASP A 69 -11.79 -6.20 7.76
N LEU A 70 -12.41 -5.03 7.88
CA LEU A 70 -11.75 -3.83 8.38
C LEU A 70 -11.46 -3.92 9.89
N ALA A 71 -12.34 -4.60 10.64
CA ALA A 71 -12.18 -4.77 12.09
C ALA A 71 -10.97 -5.66 12.41
N ARG A 72 -10.74 -6.71 11.62
CA ARG A 72 -9.63 -7.64 11.80
C ARG A 72 -8.41 -7.31 10.95
N ARG A 73 -8.49 -6.28 10.09
CA ARG A 73 -7.48 -5.94 9.07
C ARG A 73 -7.09 -7.17 8.24
N GLN A 74 -8.07 -7.90 7.76
CA GLN A 74 -7.87 -9.11 6.96
C GLN A 74 -8.43 -8.92 5.56
N ALA A 75 -7.75 -9.53 4.59
CA ALA A 75 -8.20 -9.59 3.21
C ALA A 75 -8.32 -11.04 2.77
N MET A 76 -9.31 -11.32 1.96
CA MET A 76 -9.54 -12.61 1.33
C MET A 76 -9.77 -12.41 -0.17
N ILE A 77 -9.24 -13.31 -0.98
CA ILE A 77 -9.49 -13.38 -2.43
C ILE A 77 -9.89 -14.81 -2.80
N ARG A 78 -11.03 -14.96 -3.47
CA ARG A 78 -11.57 -16.29 -3.84
C ARG A 78 -11.64 -17.26 -2.66
N GLY A 79 -12.06 -16.76 -1.48
CA GLY A 79 -12.17 -17.53 -0.24
C GLY A 79 -10.82 -17.88 0.43
N LYS A 80 -9.69 -17.43 -0.12
CA LYS A 80 -8.35 -17.65 0.46
C LYS A 80 -7.84 -16.39 1.13
N LYS A 81 -7.23 -16.55 2.30
CA LYS A 81 -6.62 -15.43 3.04
C LYS A 81 -5.44 -14.86 2.25
N LEU A 82 -5.47 -13.53 2.06
CA LEU A 82 -4.37 -12.76 1.51
C LEU A 82 -3.42 -12.32 2.62
N HIS A 83 -2.13 -12.58 2.42
CA HIS A 83 -1.08 -12.12 3.30
C HIS A 83 -0.55 -10.79 2.82
N LEU A 84 -1.07 -9.71 3.40
CA LEU A 84 -0.68 -8.34 3.08
C LEU A 84 0.18 -7.75 4.20
N THR A 85 1.16 -6.93 3.81
CA THR A 85 1.82 -6.02 4.76
C THR A 85 0.83 -4.94 5.21
N PRO A 86 1.08 -4.23 6.33
CA PRO A 86 0.24 -3.11 6.75
C PRO A 86 0.02 -2.08 5.64
N THR A 87 1.09 -1.72 4.92
CA THR A 87 1.05 -0.76 3.81
C THR A 87 0.20 -1.24 2.63
N GLU A 88 0.40 -2.48 2.19
CA GLU A 88 -0.41 -3.08 1.12
C GLU A 88 -1.90 -3.12 1.49
N TYR A 89 -2.19 -3.44 2.76
CA TYR A 89 -3.57 -3.45 3.25
C TYR A 89 -4.20 -2.06 3.19
N ASP A 90 -3.49 -1.01 3.62
CA ASP A 90 -4.01 0.35 3.64
C ASP A 90 -4.23 0.91 2.23
N ILE A 91 -3.32 0.65 1.29
CA ILE A 91 -3.51 0.96 -0.13
C ILE A 91 -4.77 0.26 -0.65
N LEU A 92 -4.93 -1.02 -0.34
CA LEU A 92 -6.07 -1.80 -0.80
C LEU A 92 -7.39 -1.25 -0.24
N VAL A 93 -7.44 -0.88 1.04
CA VAL A 93 -8.61 -0.25 1.66
C VAL A 93 -8.96 1.07 0.97
N MET A 94 -7.96 1.92 0.68
CA MET A 94 -8.21 3.17 -0.04
C MET A 94 -8.80 2.94 -1.42
N LEU A 95 -8.20 2.04 -2.19
CA LEU A 95 -8.68 1.71 -3.53
C LEU A 95 -10.09 1.12 -3.49
N MET A 96 -10.39 0.26 -2.49
CA MET A 96 -11.73 -0.31 -2.28
C MET A 96 -12.78 0.74 -1.90
N ARG A 97 -12.40 1.78 -1.15
CA ARG A 97 -13.30 2.90 -0.83
C ARG A 97 -13.62 3.75 -2.04
N GLY A 98 -12.66 3.91 -2.93
CA GLY A 98 -12.79 4.65 -4.18
C GLY A 98 -13.14 3.76 -5.39
N VAL A 99 -13.85 2.64 -5.21
CA VAL A 99 -14.24 1.77 -6.32
C VAL A 99 -14.95 2.55 -7.42
N GLY A 100 -14.50 2.39 -8.66
CA GLY A 100 -14.99 3.12 -9.83
C GLY A 100 -14.39 4.52 -10.02
N GLN A 101 -13.60 5.01 -9.07
CA GLN A 101 -12.92 6.30 -9.16
C GLN A 101 -11.40 6.12 -9.32
N THR A 102 -10.77 7.07 -9.99
CA THR A 102 -9.30 7.14 -10.04
C THR A 102 -8.82 7.88 -8.80
N ILE A 103 -7.93 7.24 -8.04
CA ILE A 103 -7.25 7.88 -6.92
C ILE A 103 -5.86 8.28 -7.40
N SER A 104 -5.51 9.54 -7.20
CA SER A 104 -4.23 10.08 -7.65
C SER A 104 -3.04 9.42 -6.91
N HIS A 105 -1.87 9.46 -7.53
CA HIS A 105 -0.65 8.99 -6.89
C HIS A 105 -0.40 9.71 -5.56
N ASP A 106 -0.57 11.03 -5.55
CA ASP A 106 -0.32 11.87 -4.38
C ASP A 106 -1.37 11.65 -3.28
N ASP A 107 -2.64 11.44 -3.63
CA ASP A 107 -3.67 11.10 -2.64
C ASP A 107 -3.38 9.76 -1.97
N LEU A 108 -2.93 8.76 -2.73
CA LEU A 108 -2.49 7.47 -2.17
C LEU A 108 -1.28 7.64 -1.27
N LEU A 109 -0.25 8.38 -1.72
CA LEU A 109 0.94 8.64 -0.92
C LEU A 109 0.60 9.38 0.36
N ARG A 110 -0.14 10.49 0.26
CA ARG A 110 -0.54 11.31 1.39
C ARG A 110 -1.34 10.52 2.41
N SER A 111 -2.30 9.75 1.98
CA SER A 111 -3.17 8.97 2.87
C SER A 111 -2.46 7.81 3.54
N VAL A 112 -1.55 7.15 2.83
CA VAL A 112 -0.87 5.96 3.33
C VAL A 112 0.43 6.31 4.05
N TRP A 113 1.21 7.27 3.58
CA TRP A 113 2.51 7.61 4.17
C TRP A 113 2.55 9.00 4.83
N GLY A 114 1.71 9.92 4.43
CA GLY A 114 1.67 11.30 4.90
C GLY A 114 2.13 12.29 3.83
N GLU A 115 1.90 13.58 4.06
CA GLU A 115 2.18 14.66 3.09
C GLU A 115 3.64 14.75 2.66
N GLN A 116 4.57 14.39 3.56
CA GLN A 116 6.01 14.40 3.30
C GLN A 116 6.46 13.41 2.21
N PHE A 117 5.59 12.51 1.76
CA PHE A 117 5.88 11.55 0.70
C PHE A 117 5.36 11.96 -0.68
N GLU A 118 4.76 13.12 -0.80
CA GLU A 118 4.28 13.63 -2.07
C GLU A 118 5.44 13.67 -3.09
N GLY A 119 5.23 13.08 -4.27
CA GLY A 119 6.26 12.94 -5.30
C GLY A 119 7.16 11.68 -5.19
N ASP A 120 7.17 10.96 -4.07
CA ASP A 120 7.94 9.69 -3.95
C ASP A 120 7.16 8.49 -4.49
N TYR A 121 6.96 8.48 -5.80
CA TYR A 121 6.16 7.46 -6.47
C TYR A 121 6.81 6.06 -6.50
N SER A 122 8.09 5.93 -6.16
CA SER A 122 8.78 4.64 -6.19
C SER A 122 8.22 3.67 -5.15
N VAL A 123 8.02 4.14 -3.92
CA VAL A 123 7.45 3.33 -2.83
C VAL A 123 6.02 2.88 -3.15
N LEU A 124 5.21 3.74 -3.77
CA LEU A 124 3.86 3.40 -4.19
C LEU A 124 3.85 2.34 -5.30
N ARG A 125 4.68 2.52 -6.34
CA ARG A 125 4.75 1.57 -7.48
C ARG A 125 5.14 0.17 -7.04
N VAL A 126 6.11 0.03 -6.14
CA VAL A 126 6.51 -1.27 -5.62
C VAL A 126 5.37 -1.94 -4.86
N ASN A 127 4.67 -1.21 -4.01
CA ASN A 127 3.54 -1.77 -3.26
C ASN A 127 2.35 -2.14 -4.18
N ILE A 128 2.07 -1.34 -5.19
CA ILE A 128 1.06 -1.69 -6.21
C ILE A 128 1.47 -2.96 -6.99
N SER A 129 2.74 -3.08 -7.36
CA SER A 129 3.25 -4.28 -8.03
C SER A 129 3.04 -5.54 -7.18
N ARG A 130 3.37 -5.47 -5.89
CA ARG A 130 3.16 -6.57 -4.94
C ARG A 130 1.68 -6.90 -4.74
N LEU A 131 0.84 -5.89 -4.61
CA LEU A 131 -0.60 -6.10 -4.52
C LEU A 131 -1.14 -6.83 -5.75
N ARG A 132 -0.71 -6.44 -6.95
CA ARG A 132 -1.07 -7.13 -8.19
C ARG A 132 -0.63 -8.58 -8.19
N GLN A 133 0.59 -8.88 -7.74
CA GLN A 133 1.07 -10.26 -7.63
C GLN A 133 0.20 -11.13 -6.70
N LYS A 134 -0.43 -10.54 -5.71
CA LYS A 134 -1.27 -11.24 -4.73
C LYS A 134 -2.75 -11.32 -5.13
N LEU A 135 -3.24 -10.32 -5.85
CA LEU A 135 -4.67 -10.17 -6.19
C LEU A 135 -5.02 -10.69 -7.57
N GLU A 136 -4.19 -10.37 -8.56
CA GLU A 136 -4.48 -10.60 -9.97
C GLU A 136 -4.20 -12.05 -10.39
N GLU A 137 -4.95 -12.54 -11.34
CA GLU A 137 -4.61 -13.81 -12.00
C GLU A 137 -3.39 -13.65 -12.90
N ASN A 138 -3.30 -12.49 -13.57
CA ASN A 138 -2.13 -12.09 -14.34
C ASN A 138 -1.75 -10.64 -13.99
N PRO A 139 -0.66 -10.42 -13.23
CA PRO A 139 -0.23 -9.08 -12.85
C PRO A 139 0.11 -8.14 -14.01
N ARG A 140 0.41 -8.69 -15.21
CA ARG A 140 0.68 -7.89 -16.41
C ARG A 140 -0.60 -7.33 -17.04
N TYR A 141 -1.74 -7.97 -16.79
CA TYR A 141 -3.07 -7.55 -17.26
C TYR A 141 -4.02 -7.40 -16.06
N PRO A 142 -3.78 -6.39 -15.22
CA PRO A 142 -4.51 -6.26 -13.96
C PRO A 142 -5.97 -5.90 -14.20
N THR A 143 -6.85 -6.51 -13.40
CA THR A 143 -8.29 -6.30 -13.45
C THR A 143 -8.86 -5.73 -12.15
N TYR A 144 -8.14 -5.87 -11.04
CA TYR A 144 -8.48 -5.26 -9.75
C TYR A 144 -7.86 -3.88 -9.60
N ILE A 145 -6.55 -3.76 -9.84
CA ILE A 145 -5.84 -2.48 -9.71
C ILE A 145 -5.34 -2.03 -11.08
N VAL A 146 -6.09 -1.17 -11.73
CA VAL A 146 -5.78 -0.66 -13.08
C VAL A 146 -5.02 0.65 -12.98
N THR A 147 -3.98 0.82 -13.80
CA THR A 147 -3.27 2.09 -13.92
C THR A 147 -4.03 3.03 -14.84
N VAL A 148 -4.28 4.25 -14.36
CA VAL A 148 -4.75 5.37 -15.18
C VAL A 148 -3.55 6.25 -15.47
N ALA A 149 -3.07 6.19 -16.72
CA ALA A 149 -1.80 6.82 -17.11
C ALA A 149 -1.75 8.31 -16.73
N GLY A 150 -0.66 8.71 -16.08
CA GLY A 150 -0.43 10.09 -15.65
C GLY A 150 -1.30 10.56 -14.48
N GLN A 151 -2.25 9.76 -13.98
CA GLN A 151 -3.19 10.18 -12.94
C GLN A 151 -3.00 9.37 -11.64
N GLY A 152 -3.12 8.02 -11.72
CA GLY A 152 -3.12 7.21 -10.52
C GLY A 152 -3.59 5.77 -10.78
N TYR A 153 -4.34 5.24 -9.81
CA TYR A 153 -4.87 3.89 -9.85
C TYR A 153 -6.37 3.86 -9.60
N CYS A 154 -7.04 2.89 -10.21
CA CYS A 154 -8.48 2.69 -10.08
C CYS A 154 -8.79 1.21 -9.81
N MET A 155 -9.80 0.93 -8.99
CA MET A 155 -10.46 -0.37 -8.91
C MET A 155 -11.78 -0.32 -9.66
N PRO A 156 -11.90 -0.92 -10.87
CA PRO A 156 -13.13 -0.86 -11.65
C PRO A 156 -14.27 -1.64 -10.97
N THR A 157 -15.50 -1.13 -11.03
CA THR A 157 -16.72 -1.80 -10.52
C THR A 157 -17.03 -3.07 -11.30
N ARG A 158 -16.75 -3.06 -12.61
CA ARG A 158 -16.98 -4.18 -13.53
C ARG A 158 -15.71 -4.43 -14.36
N ARG A 159 -15.60 -5.64 -14.90
CA ARG A 159 -14.57 -6.01 -15.85
C ARG A 159 -14.88 -5.38 -17.20
#